data_6691774173dd5de5056a5f9fb2ed2f08
#
_entry.id   6691774173dd5de5056a5f9fb2ed2f08
#
_cell.length_a   1.000
_cell.length_b   1.000
_cell.length_c   1.000
_cell.angle_alpha   90.00
_cell.angle_beta   90.00
_cell.angle_gamma   90.00
#
_symmetry.space_group_name_H-M   'P 1'
#
loop_
_entity.id
_entity.type
_entity.pdbx_description
1 polymer ?
#
loop_
_entity_poly.entity_id
_entity_poly.type
_entity_poly.pdbx_seq_one_letter_code
_entity_poly.pdbx_strand_id
1 'polypeptide(L)'
;FNASVQHALFILDYLFRNYQEGQQFQFEINADVFADELVDFINNYAPKGLLRFEVGIQSTHEPTNRAVKRMQNFTRLCEVVKKLMAGGKCDLHLDLIAGLPYESYERFAQSFDEVFQFRAKELQLGFLKLLRGTSLRIEASAFGYVYDENPPYEMTSNHWLGQEEIQKIHQAEDMLEKYWNSGRFSLSMNAIMDDEVSAFDFFYRLSCFYQTHGYQMIGYQLFDLFKCLNEFTEGKYFDLLL
;
A
#
# COMPACT_ATOMS: atom_id res chain seq x y z
N PHE A 1 -0.04 -17.77 -5.84
CA PHE A 1 -1.37 -18.29 -6.23
C PHE A 1 -1.50 -18.47 -7.74
N ASN A 2 -1.24 -17.46 -8.55
CA ASN A 2 -1.52 -17.47 -10.00
C ASN A 2 -0.40 -18.04 -10.90
N ALA A 3 0.48 -18.89 -10.38
CA ALA A 3 1.54 -19.55 -11.16
C ALA A 3 0.98 -20.55 -12.22
N SER A 4 -0.21 -21.08 -11.99
CA SER A 4 -0.96 -21.92 -12.94
C SER A 4 -2.40 -21.44 -13.02
N VAL A 5 -2.84 -21.02 -14.20
CA VAL A 5 -4.21 -20.53 -14.45
C VAL A 5 -5.24 -21.61 -14.13
N GLN A 6 -5.02 -22.84 -14.63
CA GLN A 6 -5.94 -23.95 -14.42
C GLN A 6 -6.09 -24.31 -12.93
N HIS A 7 -4.98 -24.31 -12.17
CA HIS A 7 -5.01 -24.57 -10.76
C HIS A 7 -5.71 -23.47 -9.97
N ALA A 8 -5.45 -22.21 -10.34
CA ALA A 8 -6.12 -21.06 -9.73
C ALA A 8 -7.63 -21.08 -9.97
N LEU A 9 -8.07 -21.33 -11.22
CA LEU A 9 -9.49 -21.51 -11.55
C LEU A 9 -10.15 -22.61 -10.77
N PHE A 10 -9.47 -23.76 -10.62
CA PHE A 10 -9.98 -24.88 -9.82
C PHE A 10 -10.20 -24.50 -8.35
N ILE A 11 -9.22 -23.80 -7.75
CA ILE A 11 -9.33 -23.32 -6.36
C ILE A 11 -10.48 -22.33 -6.22
N LEU A 12 -10.55 -21.34 -7.11
CA LEU A 12 -11.60 -20.32 -7.08
C LEU A 12 -13.00 -20.92 -7.26
N ASP A 13 -13.18 -21.82 -8.22
CA ASP A 13 -14.46 -22.50 -8.43
C ASP A 13 -14.89 -23.30 -7.18
N TYR A 14 -13.94 -24.01 -6.57
CA TYR A 14 -14.21 -24.73 -5.32
C TYR A 14 -14.63 -23.79 -4.18
N LEU A 15 -13.90 -22.68 -3.99
CA LEU A 15 -14.20 -21.68 -2.95
C LEU A 15 -15.56 -21.03 -3.19
N PHE A 16 -15.88 -20.65 -4.44
CA PHE A 16 -17.15 -20.00 -4.76
C PHE A 16 -18.37 -20.89 -4.53
N ARG A 17 -18.19 -22.21 -4.64
CA ARG A 17 -19.27 -23.18 -4.37
C ARG A 17 -19.42 -23.58 -2.91
N ASN A 18 -18.37 -23.43 -2.11
CA ASN A 18 -18.32 -24.02 -0.76
C ASN A 18 -18.08 -23.00 0.36
N TYR A 19 -18.02 -21.69 0.07
CA TYR A 19 -17.79 -20.68 1.11
C TYR A 19 -18.99 -20.56 2.04
N GLN A 20 -18.71 -20.07 3.25
CA GLN A 20 -19.72 -19.69 4.23
C GLN A 20 -19.75 -18.18 4.38
N GLU A 21 -20.92 -17.64 4.75
CA GLU A 21 -21.07 -16.21 5.01
C GLU A 21 -20.07 -15.72 6.07
N GLY A 22 -19.43 -14.60 5.82
CA GLY A 22 -18.40 -14.01 6.69
C GLY A 22 -16.98 -14.51 6.44
N GLN A 23 -16.77 -15.51 5.55
CA GLN A 23 -15.41 -15.90 5.14
C GLN A 23 -14.82 -14.92 4.14
N GLN A 24 -13.49 -14.70 4.28
CA GLN A 24 -12.67 -14.01 3.29
C GLN A 24 -11.39 -14.82 3.06
N PHE A 25 -10.99 -14.97 1.82
CA PHE A 25 -9.76 -15.68 1.43
C PHE A 25 -8.76 -14.66 0.85
N GLN A 26 -7.58 -14.63 1.46
CA GLN A 26 -6.49 -13.78 1.01
C GLN A 26 -5.48 -14.58 0.19
N PHE A 27 -5.06 -14.01 -0.93
CA PHE A 27 -4.03 -14.58 -1.79
C PHE A 27 -3.01 -13.50 -2.18
N GLU A 28 -1.74 -13.84 -2.07
CA GLU A 28 -0.67 -13.08 -2.72
C GLU A 28 -0.67 -13.38 -4.22
N ILE A 29 -0.64 -12.35 -5.04
CA ILE A 29 -0.62 -12.47 -6.49
C ILE A 29 0.49 -11.65 -7.15
N ASN A 30 1.02 -12.17 -8.25
CA ASN A 30 1.81 -11.38 -9.19
C ASN A 30 0.87 -10.84 -10.26
N ALA A 31 0.49 -9.56 -10.12
CA ALA A 31 -0.52 -8.96 -10.99
C ALA A 31 -0.05 -8.80 -12.44
N ASP A 32 1.24 -8.60 -12.69
CA ASP A 32 1.81 -8.45 -14.04
C ASP A 32 1.78 -9.74 -14.89
N VAL A 33 1.68 -10.89 -14.23
CA VAL A 33 1.50 -12.21 -14.89
C VAL A 33 0.12 -12.82 -14.62
N PHE A 34 -0.81 -12.04 -14.08
CA PHE A 34 -2.17 -12.49 -13.83
C PHE A 34 -2.96 -12.57 -15.14
N ALA A 35 -3.48 -13.75 -15.46
CA ALA A 35 -4.15 -14.00 -16.72
C ALA A 35 -5.52 -13.29 -16.80
N ASP A 36 -5.87 -12.78 -17.98
CA ASP A 36 -7.18 -12.14 -18.19
C ASP A 36 -8.33 -13.10 -17.91
N GLU A 37 -8.17 -14.40 -18.22
CA GLU A 37 -9.16 -15.45 -17.91
C GLU A 37 -9.50 -15.51 -16.41
N LEU A 38 -8.50 -15.34 -15.53
CA LEU A 38 -8.71 -15.28 -14.07
C LEU A 38 -9.45 -14.00 -13.66
N VAL A 39 -9.09 -12.86 -14.27
CA VAL A 39 -9.77 -11.59 -14.03
C VAL A 39 -11.25 -11.70 -14.41
N ASP A 40 -11.52 -12.22 -15.60
CA ASP A 40 -12.89 -12.40 -16.11
C ASP A 40 -13.69 -13.36 -15.24
N PHE A 41 -13.06 -14.47 -14.81
CA PHE A 41 -13.72 -15.44 -13.93
C PHE A 41 -14.08 -14.82 -12.58
N ILE A 42 -13.16 -14.06 -11.97
CA ILE A 42 -13.41 -13.37 -10.70
C ILE A 42 -14.52 -12.33 -10.86
N ASN A 43 -14.41 -11.45 -11.87
CA ASN A 43 -15.38 -10.39 -12.08
C ASN A 43 -16.80 -10.88 -12.37
N ASN A 44 -16.92 -12.04 -13.02
CA ASN A 44 -18.22 -12.62 -13.35
C ASN A 44 -18.81 -13.45 -12.20
N TYR A 45 -18.00 -14.20 -11.47
CA TYR A 45 -18.50 -15.25 -10.59
C TYR A 45 -18.16 -15.09 -9.10
N ALA A 46 -17.18 -14.27 -8.72
CA ALA A 46 -16.81 -14.15 -7.32
C ALA A 46 -17.93 -13.52 -6.49
N PRO A 47 -18.27 -14.13 -5.33
CA PRO A 47 -19.08 -13.47 -4.31
C PRO A 47 -18.35 -12.23 -3.81
N LYS A 48 -19.09 -11.13 -3.68
CA LYS A 48 -18.52 -9.85 -3.24
C LYS A 48 -17.92 -9.97 -1.83
N GLY A 49 -16.68 -9.51 -1.67
CA GLY A 49 -15.97 -9.50 -0.39
C GLY A 49 -15.36 -10.84 0.02
N LEU A 50 -15.55 -11.92 -0.78
CA LEU A 50 -14.97 -13.22 -0.50
C LEU A 50 -13.45 -13.25 -0.73
N LEU A 51 -12.96 -12.49 -1.70
CA LEU A 51 -11.55 -12.49 -2.09
C LEU A 51 -10.86 -11.19 -1.68
N ARG A 52 -9.65 -11.33 -1.16
CA ARG A 52 -8.67 -10.28 -0.96
C ARG A 52 -7.38 -10.66 -1.67
N PHE A 53 -6.87 -9.77 -2.51
CA PHE A 53 -5.60 -9.97 -3.19
C PHE A 53 -4.55 -8.98 -2.68
N GLU A 54 -3.44 -9.53 -2.23
CA GLU A 54 -2.24 -8.79 -1.88
C GLU A 54 -1.32 -8.73 -3.10
N VAL A 55 -1.02 -7.52 -3.54
CA VAL A 55 -0.26 -7.21 -4.76
C VAL A 55 1.00 -6.47 -4.36
N GLY A 56 2.12 -7.19 -4.27
CA GLY A 56 3.39 -6.57 -4.03
C GLY A 56 3.85 -5.77 -5.25
N ILE A 57 3.79 -4.44 -5.19
CA ILE A 57 4.35 -3.55 -6.20
C ILE A 57 5.80 -3.21 -5.86
N GLN A 58 6.07 -2.98 -4.59
CA GLN A 58 7.32 -2.63 -3.95
C GLN A 58 7.79 -1.22 -4.33
N SER A 59 7.95 -0.91 -5.61
CA SER A 59 8.28 0.40 -6.18
C SER A 59 7.77 0.47 -7.62
N THR A 60 7.46 1.68 -8.08
CA THR A 60 7.18 1.94 -9.50
C THR A 60 8.43 2.35 -10.28
N HIS A 61 9.58 2.47 -9.59
CA HIS A 61 10.86 2.85 -10.16
C HIS A 61 11.59 1.63 -10.71
N GLU A 62 11.69 1.52 -12.04
CA GLU A 62 12.28 0.37 -12.70
C GLU A 62 13.73 0.07 -12.28
N PRO A 63 14.64 1.08 -12.12
CA PRO A 63 15.99 0.83 -11.60
C PRO A 63 16.01 0.21 -10.21
N THR A 64 15.10 0.62 -9.33
CA THR A 64 14.91 0.08 -7.98
C THR A 64 14.49 -1.39 -8.06
N ASN A 65 13.45 -1.71 -8.82
CA ASN A 65 12.97 -3.07 -8.99
C ASN A 65 14.05 -3.98 -9.58
N ARG A 66 14.79 -3.49 -10.57
CA ARG A 66 15.92 -4.23 -11.18
C ARG A 66 17.03 -4.53 -10.18
N ALA A 67 17.36 -3.58 -9.30
CA ALA A 67 18.40 -3.77 -8.28
C ALA A 67 18.08 -4.91 -7.30
N VAL A 68 16.79 -5.07 -6.96
CA VAL A 68 16.34 -6.19 -6.12
C VAL A 68 15.92 -7.43 -6.92
N LYS A 69 16.31 -7.50 -8.19
CA LYS A 69 16.06 -8.62 -9.12
C LYS A 69 14.56 -8.89 -9.34
N ARG A 70 13.75 -7.85 -9.22
CA ARG A 70 12.32 -7.91 -9.50
C ARG A 70 12.05 -7.43 -10.92
N MET A 71 11.73 -8.37 -11.80
CA MET A 71 11.34 -8.10 -13.18
C MET A 71 9.81 -7.94 -13.21
N GLN A 72 9.32 -6.70 -13.20
CA GLN A 72 7.90 -6.40 -13.15
C GLN A 72 7.47 -5.59 -14.37
N ASN A 73 6.40 -6.01 -15.02
CA ASN A 73 5.72 -5.21 -16.04
C ASN A 73 4.66 -4.32 -15.39
N PHE A 74 5.05 -3.10 -14.99
CA PHE A 74 4.16 -2.19 -14.27
C PHE A 74 2.93 -1.79 -15.09
N THR A 75 3.05 -1.63 -16.41
CA THR A 75 1.90 -1.33 -17.29
C THR A 75 0.85 -2.44 -17.21
N ARG A 76 1.29 -3.71 -17.35
CA ARG A 76 0.38 -4.86 -17.25
C ARG A 76 -0.23 -4.99 -15.86
N LEU A 77 0.57 -4.77 -14.81
CA LEU A 77 0.07 -4.74 -13.43
C LEU A 77 -1.07 -3.72 -13.28
N CYS A 78 -0.87 -2.48 -13.77
CA CYS A 78 -1.89 -1.44 -13.73
C CYS A 78 -3.19 -1.85 -14.44
N GLU A 79 -3.10 -2.52 -15.60
CA GLU A 79 -4.26 -3.02 -16.33
C GLU A 79 -5.05 -4.04 -15.50
N VAL A 80 -4.36 -5.01 -14.90
CA VAL A 80 -4.99 -6.05 -14.08
C VAL A 80 -5.65 -5.45 -12.85
N VAL A 81 -4.94 -4.59 -12.11
CA VAL A 81 -5.47 -3.91 -10.93
C VAL A 81 -6.74 -3.13 -11.29
N LYS A 82 -6.70 -2.33 -12.36
CA LYS A 82 -7.89 -1.57 -12.83
C LYS A 82 -9.06 -2.47 -13.19
N LYS A 83 -8.82 -3.59 -13.88
CA LYS A 83 -9.88 -4.53 -14.26
C LYS A 83 -10.52 -5.20 -13.03
N LEU A 84 -9.71 -5.63 -12.05
CA LEU A 84 -10.21 -6.24 -10.82
C LEU A 84 -11.01 -5.22 -9.99
N MET A 85 -10.53 -3.98 -9.87
CA MET A 85 -11.26 -2.91 -9.19
C MET A 85 -12.58 -2.57 -9.86
N ALA A 86 -12.58 -2.44 -11.19
CA ALA A 86 -13.79 -2.17 -11.96
C ALA A 86 -14.87 -3.26 -11.78
N GLY A 87 -14.46 -4.52 -11.60
CA GLY A 87 -15.36 -5.62 -11.29
C GLY A 87 -15.99 -5.54 -9.90
N GLY A 88 -15.34 -4.89 -8.94
CA GLY A 88 -15.86 -4.65 -7.58
C GLY A 88 -16.18 -5.92 -6.78
N LYS A 89 -15.53 -7.04 -7.11
CA LYS A 89 -15.78 -8.36 -6.51
C LYS A 89 -14.77 -8.75 -5.44
N CYS A 90 -13.56 -8.19 -5.50
CA CYS A 90 -12.48 -8.48 -4.57
C CYS A 90 -11.93 -7.20 -3.94
N ASP A 91 -11.36 -7.35 -2.76
CA ASP A 91 -10.59 -6.30 -2.10
C ASP A 91 -9.14 -6.37 -2.59
N LEU A 92 -8.54 -5.22 -2.91
CA LEU A 92 -7.12 -5.14 -3.24
C LEU A 92 -6.35 -4.50 -2.10
N HIS A 93 -5.22 -5.12 -1.78
CA HIS A 93 -4.20 -4.65 -0.87
C HIS A 93 -2.91 -4.49 -1.69
N LEU A 94 -2.44 -3.26 -1.82
CA LEU A 94 -1.25 -2.92 -2.61
C LEU A 94 -0.09 -2.62 -1.67
N ASP A 95 1.13 -3.11 -2.01
CA ASP A 95 2.29 -2.95 -1.14
C ASP A 95 3.39 -2.15 -1.80
N LEU A 96 3.96 -1.19 -1.06
CA LEU A 96 5.20 -0.49 -1.37
C LEU A 96 6.23 -0.74 -0.27
N ILE A 97 7.52 -0.69 -0.62
CA ILE A 97 8.62 -0.82 0.34
C ILE A 97 9.50 0.42 0.27
N ALA A 98 9.55 1.18 1.35
CA ALA A 98 10.50 2.27 1.52
C ALA A 98 11.91 1.73 1.82
N GLY A 99 12.90 2.41 1.26
CA GLY A 99 14.31 2.09 1.51
C GLY A 99 14.96 1.14 0.53
N LEU A 100 14.32 0.82 -0.58
CA LEU A 100 14.92 0.05 -1.66
C LEU A 100 16.08 0.83 -2.33
N PRO A 101 17.07 0.14 -2.97
CA PRO A 101 18.18 0.81 -3.65
C PRO A 101 17.70 1.72 -4.78
N TYR A 102 18.42 2.82 -5.04
CA TYR A 102 18.17 3.78 -6.13
C TYR A 102 16.84 4.56 -6.02
N GLU A 103 16.16 4.53 -4.88
CA GLU A 103 14.91 5.27 -4.66
C GLU A 103 15.10 6.35 -3.60
N SER A 104 15.13 7.63 -4.03
CA SER A 104 15.17 8.77 -3.12
C SER A 104 13.80 9.02 -2.49
N TYR A 105 13.76 9.92 -1.50
CA TYR A 105 12.50 10.34 -0.86
C TYR A 105 11.47 10.83 -1.87
N GLU A 106 11.87 11.70 -2.79
CA GLU A 106 10.98 12.26 -3.81
C GLU A 106 10.50 11.16 -4.77
N ARG A 107 11.39 10.21 -5.12
CA ARG A 107 10.99 9.10 -5.99
C ARG A 107 10.05 8.14 -5.29
N PHE A 108 10.26 7.88 -4.00
CA PHE A 108 9.32 7.09 -3.19
C PHE A 108 7.96 7.78 -3.07
N ALA A 109 7.93 9.10 -2.80
CA ALA A 109 6.68 9.87 -2.78
C ALA A 109 5.93 9.79 -4.12
N GLN A 110 6.66 9.84 -5.24
CA GLN A 110 6.08 9.65 -6.56
C GLN A 110 5.56 8.21 -6.75
N SER A 111 6.30 7.17 -6.32
CA SER A 111 5.82 5.78 -6.33
C SER A 111 4.54 5.62 -5.52
N PHE A 112 4.48 6.26 -4.36
CA PHE A 112 3.29 6.27 -3.52
C PHE A 112 2.10 6.88 -4.28
N ASP A 113 2.25 8.07 -4.82
CA ASP A 113 1.16 8.76 -5.53
C ASP A 113 0.68 7.98 -6.75
N GLU A 114 1.60 7.41 -7.55
CA GLU A 114 1.29 6.56 -8.71
C GLU A 114 0.45 5.34 -8.31
N VAL A 115 0.73 4.72 -7.16
CA VAL A 115 -0.02 3.56 -6.67
C VAL A 115 -1.30 3.98 -5.96
N PHE A 116 -1.28 5.06 -5.20
CA PHE A 116 -2.46 5.58 -4.50
C PHE A 116 -3.60 5.98 -5.45
N GLN A 117 -3.28 6.37 -6.69
CA GLN A 117 -4.29 6.68 -7.74
C GLN A 117 -5.26 5.52 -7.99
N PHE A 118 -4.89 4.28 -7.71
CA PHE A 118 -5.82 3.16 -7.80
C PHE A 118 -6.94 3.23 -6.75
N ARG A 119 -6.77 3.98 -5.67
CA ARG A 119 -7.75 4.04 -4.57
C ARG A 119 -8.11 2.66 -4.04
N ALA A 120 -7.11 1.76 -4.00
CA ALA A 120 -7.29 0.43 -3.42
C ALA A 120 -7.78 0.54 -1.97
N LYS A 121 -8.47 -0.48 -1.51
CA LYS A 121 -9.02 -0.52 -0.15
C LYS A 121 -7.93 -0.35 0.91
N GLU A 122 -6.74 -0.85 0.62
CA GLU A 122 -5.57 -0.74 1.50
C GLU A 122 -4.29 -0.55 0.67
N LEU A 123 -3.46 0.39 1.10
CA LEU A 123 -2.11 0.58 0.61
C LEU A 123 -1.16 0.43 1.79
N GLN A 124 -0.36 -0.62 1.79
CA GLN A 124 0.62 -0.87 2.85
C GLN A 124 1.97 -0.27 2.48
N LEU A 125 2.55 0.48 3.40
CA LEU A 125 3.94 0.89 3.34
C LEU A 125 4.78 -0.03 4.23
N GLY A 126 5.61 -0.86 3.60
CA GLY A 126 6.63 -1.63 4.28
C GLY A 126 7.93 -0.84 4.37
N PHE A 127 8.75 -1.16 5.38
CA PHE A 127 10.12 -0.65 5.49
C PHE A 127 11.09 -1.80 5.27
N LEU A 128 12.12 -1.54 4.45
CA LEU A 128 13.06 -2.59 4.06
C LEU A 128 13.73 -3.21 5.29
N LYS A 129 13.69 -4.54 5.35
CA LYS A 129 14.34 -5.35 6.37
C LYS A 129 15.48 -6.15 5.75
N LEU A 130 16.70 -5.96 6.25
CA LEU A 130 17.90 -6.66 5.77
C LEU A 130 17.96 -8.07 6.35
N LEU A 131 17.07 -8.95 5.88
CA LEU A 131 16.91 -10.31 6.42
C LEU A 131 18.17 -11.15 6.19
N ARG A 132 18.53 -12.00 7.17
CA ARG A 132 19.69 -12.88 7.07
C ARG A 132 19.58 -13.82 5.88
N GLY A 133 20.67 -13.98 5.15
CA GLY A 133 20.75 -14.86 3.97
C GLY A 133 20.27 -14.22 2.66
N THR A 134 19.76 -13.00 2.66
CA THR A 134 19.38 -12.30 1.43
C THR A 134 20.60 -11.67 0.73
N SER A 135 20.58 -11.62 -0.61
CA SER A 135 21.62 -10.94 -1.39
C SER A 135 21.75 -9.47 -1.02
N LEU A 136 20.64 -8.80 -0.76
CA LEU A 136 20.63 -7.38 -0.38
C LEU A 136 21.34 -7.12 0.95
N ARG A 137 21.24 -8.03 1.93
CA ARG A 137 22.03 -7.93 3.17
C ARG A 137 23.52 -8.19 2.93
N ILE A 138 23.86 -9.12 2.05
CA ILE A 138 25.26 -9.38 1.68
C ILE A 138 25.89 -8.16 1.00
N GLU A 139 25.12 -7.45 0.19
CA GLU A 139 25.53 -6.26 -0.57
C GLU A 139 25.27 -4.96 0.20
N ALA A 140 24.88 -5.02 1.48
CA ALA A 140 24.42 -3.86 2.26
C ALA A 140 25.43 -2.71 2.27
N SER A 141 26.74 -3.02 2.41
CA SER A 141 27.79 -2.00 2.40
C SER A 141 27.92 -1.28 1.05
N ALA A 142 27.67 -1.98 -0.07
CA ALA A 142 27.73 -1.39 -1.41
C ALA A 142 26.61 -0.36 -1.64
N PHE A 143 25.48 -0.53 -0.98
CA PHE A 143 24.34 0.39 -1.02
C PHE A 143 24.30 1.38 0.16
N GLY A 144 25.31 1.32 1.06
CA GLY A 144 25.40 2.21 2.21
C GLY A 144 24.33 1.98 3.26
N TYR A 145 23.77 0.77 3.36
CA TYR A 145 22.73 0.49 4.36
C TYR A 145 23.25 0.55 5.80
N VAL A 146 22.53 1.32 6.59
CA VAL A 146 22.56 1.26 8.06
C VAL A 146 21.24 0.65 8.51
N TYR A 147 21.29 -0.35 9.36
CA TYR A 147 20.12 -1.11 9.81
C TYR A 147 20.33 -1.68 11.21
N ASP A 148 19.24 -2.04 11.91
CA ASP A 148 19.33 -2.73 13.18
C ASP A 148 19.81 -4.19 12.95
N GLU A 149 20.87 -4.59 13.66
CA GLU A 149 21.37 -5.96 13.59
C GLU A 149 20.48 -6.98 14.32
N ASN A 150 19.56 -6.48 15.15
CA ASN A 150 18.54 -7.29 15.82
C ASN A 150 17.25 -7.33 14.99
N PRO A 151 16.44 -8.41 15.13
CA PRO A 151 15.11 -8.42 14.51
C PRO A 151 14.29 -7.18 14.89
N PRO A 152 13.60 -6.58 13.94
CA PRO A 152 13.28 -7.04 12.60
C PRO A 152 14.30 -6.70 11.50
N TYR A 153 15.51 -6.23 11.82
CA TYR A 153 16.57 -5.87 10.86
C TYR A 153 16.21 -4.70 9.94
N GLU A 154 15.40 -3.79 10.43
CA GLU A 154 14.91 -2.67 9.65
C GLU A 154 16.03 -1.67 9.34
N MET A 155 16.03 -1.16 8.12
CA MET A 155 16.97 -0.13 7.71
C MET A 155 16.64 1.23 8.31
N THR A 156 17.66 2.00 8.60
CA THR A 156 17.53 3.38 9.10
C THR A 156 17.99 4.41 8.08
N SER A 157 18.91 4.04 7.17
CA SER A 157 19.36 4.88 6.06
C SER A 157 20.07 4.06 5.00
N ASN A 158 20.23 4.65 3.81
CA ASN A 158 21.08 4.14 2.73
C ASN A 158 21.63 5.33 1.91
N HIS A 159 22.27 5.07 0.75
CA HIS A 159 22.82 6.14 -0.09
C HIS A 159 21.77 7.12 -0.65
N TRP A 160 20.49 6.75 -0.70
CA TRP A 160 19.41 7.51 -1.34
C TRP A 160 18.39 8.07 -0.34
N LEU A 161 18.28 7.46 0.84
CA LEU A 161 17.35 7.85 1.90
C LEU A 161 18.09 8.02 3.21
N GLY A 162 18.06 9.22 3.76
CA GLY A 162 18.57 9.52 5.09
C GLY A 162 17.59 9.13 6.21
N GLN A 163 18.07 9.10 7.44
CA GLN A 163 17.26 8.76 8.61
C GLN A 163 16.05 9.68 8.79
N GLU A 164 16.24 10.99 8.55
CA GLU A 164 15.14 11.96 8.66
C GLU A 164 14.05 11.73 7.61
N GLU A 165 14.43 11.32 6.40
CA GLU A 165 13.50 11.02 5.31
C GLU A 165 12.71 9.75 5.60
N ILE A 166 13.35 8.70 6.13
CA ILE A 166 12.67 7.48 6.61
C ILE A 166 11.65 7.83 7.70
N GLN A 167 11.99 8.71 8.63
CA GLN A 167 11.05 9.17 9.67
C GLN A 167 9.84 9.90 9.07
N LYS A 168 10.03 10.72 8.03
CA LYS A 168 8.91 11.37 7.32
C LYS A 168 8.00 10.35 6.64
N ILE A 169 8.55 9.28 6.07
CA ILE A 169 7.76 8.20 5.48
C ILE A 169 6.95 7.47 6.55
N HIS A 170 7.54 7.15 7.72
CA HIS A 170 6.81 6.58 8.87
C HIS A 170 5.65 7.49 9.33
N GLN A 171 5.88 8.80 9.35
CA GLN A 171 4.85 9.76 9.72
C GLN A 171 3.69 9.79 8.72
N ALA A 172 3.99 9.70 7.43
CA ALA A 172 2.95 9.61 6.39
C ALA A 172 2.20 8.27 6.47
N GLU A 173 2.92 7.16 6.69
CA GLU A 173 2.34 5.83 6.86
C GLU A 173 1.36 5.77 8.03
N ASP A 174 1.71 6.34 9.18
CA ASP A 174 0.86 6.36 10.36
C ASP A 174 -0.48 7.11 10.11
N MET A 175 -0.48 8.16 9.30
CA MET A 175 -1.70 8.86 8.89
C MET A 175 -2.48 8.07 7.83
N LEU A 176 -1.80 7.41 6.91
CA LEU A 176 -2.41 6.51 5.93
C LEU A 176 -3.19 5.40 6.64
N GLU A 177 -2.59 4.75 7.64
CA GLU A 177 -3.23 3.71 8.46
C GLU A 177 -4.47 4.22 9.20
N LYS A 178 -4.38 5.41 9.82
CA LYS A 178 -5.48 5.98 10.59
C LYS A 178 -6.66 6.42 9.73
N TYR A 179 -6.40 7.02 8.57
CA TYR A 179 -7.43 7.73 7.80
C TYR A 179 -7.86 7.00 6.53
N TRP A 180 -6.95 6.29 5.85
CA TRP A 180 -7.29 5.55 4.64
C TRP A 180 -7.54 4.07 4.92
N ASN A 181 -6.52 3.34 5.37
CA ASN A 181 -6.56 1.89 5.52
C ASN A 181 -7.60 1.43 6.56
N SER A 182 -7.88 2.25 7.57
CA SER A 182 -8.93 1.97 8.54
C SER A 182 -10.33 1.87 7.93
N GLY A 183 -10.55 2.44 6.74
CA GLY A 183 -11.85 2.51 6.05
C GLY A 183 -12.90 3.39 6.73
N ARG A 184 -12.58 4.00 7.88
CA ARG A 184 -13.55 4.78 8.69
C ARG A 184 -13.97 6.10 8.04
N PHE A 185 -13.10 6.67 7.21
CA PHE A 185 -13.26 7.98 6.59
C PHE A 185 -13.41 7.88 5.07
N SER A 186 -13.90 6.76 4.54
CA SER A 186 -13.88 6.48 3.11
C SER A 186 -14.53 7.56 2.24
N LEU A 187 -15.65 8.12 2.67
CA LEU A 187 -16.35 9.18 1.92
C LEU A 187 -15.55 10.48 1.92
N SER A 188 -15.19 10.96 3.11
CA SER A 188 -14.44 12.22 3.25
C SER A 188 -13.04 12.12 2.67
N MET A 189 -12.32 11.00 2.88
CA MET A 189 -10.98 10.82 2.32
C MET A 189 -10.99 10.75 0.79
N ASN A 190 -11.98 10.12 0.16
CA ASN A 190 -12.07 10.15 -1.30
C ASN A 190 -12.28 11.58 -1.81
N ALA A 191 -13.19 12.36 -1.20
CA ALA A 191 -13.43 13.75 -1.59
C ALA A 191 -12.19 14.64 -1.37
N ILE A 192 -11.49 14.47 -0.24
CA ILE A 192 -10.24 15.17 0.03
C ILE A 192 -9.19 14.85 -1.05
N MET A 193 -9.01 13.57 -1.32
CA MET A 193 -8.00 13.12 -2.27
C MET A 193 -8.31 13.48 -3.73
N ASP A 194 -9.55 13.79 -4.07
CA ASP A 194 -9.92 14.31 -5.39
C ASP A 194 -9.46 15.77 -5.57
N ASP A 195 -9.27 16.50 -4.47
CA ASP A 195 -8.80 17.89 -4.45
C ASP A 195 -7.27 17.99 -4.25
N GLU A 196 -6.61 16.92 -3.79
CA GLU A 196 -5.16 16.93 -3.50
C GLU A 196 -4.31 16.53 -4.72
N VAL A 197 -3.18 17.21 -4.88
CA VAL A 197 -2.22 16.91 -5.96
C VAL A 197 -1.34 15.71 -5.63
N SER A 198 -0.96 15.55 -4.37
CA SER A 198 -0.14 14.45 -3.87
C SER A 198 -0.76 13.89 -2.59
N ALA A 199 -1.13 12.64 -2.64
CA ALA A 199 -1.64 11.91 -1.47
C ALA A 199 -0.53 11.73 -0.43
N PHE A 200 0.71 11.46 -0.87
CA PHE A 200 1.85 11.34 0.04
C PHE A 200 2.08 12.62 0.84
N ASP A 201 2.12 13.76 0.15
CA ASP A 201 2.29 15.06 0.81
C ASP A 201 1.15 15.39 1.77
N PHE A 202 -0.09 15.06 1.40
CA PHE A 202 -1.24 15.22 2.29
C PHE A 202 -1.06 14.47 3.60
N PHE A 203 -0.74 13.16 3.56
CA PHE A 203 -0.55 12.37 4.77
C PHE A 203 0.63 12.88 5.61
N TYR A 204 1.72 13.29 4.97
CA TYR A 204 2.84 13.88 5.69
C TYR A 204 2.45 15.22 6.35
N ARG A 205 1.78 16.13 5.66
CA ARG A 205 1.29 17.40 6.23
C ARG A 205 0.32 17.17 7.38
N LEU A 206 -0.57 16.19 7.26
CA LEU A 206 -1.48 15.81 8.33
C LEU A 206 -0.73 15.32 9.57
N SER A 207 0.34 14.54 9.39
CA SER A 207 1.20 14.13 10.51
C SER A 207 1.90 15.31 11.19
N CYS A 208 2.41 16.27 10.41
CA CYS A 208 3.00 17.50 10.94
C CYS A 208 1.95 18.31 11.74
N PHE A 209 0.72 18.37 11.25
CA PHE A 209 -0.40 19.02 11.96
C PHE A 209 -0.70 18.35 13.30
N TYR A 210 -0.71 17.01 13.36
CA TYR A 210 -0.84 16.26 14.61
C TYR A 210 0.19 16.66 15.63
N GLN A 211 1.46 16.71 15.24
CA GLN A 211 2.56 17.04 16.14
C GLN A 211 2.47 18.48 16.66
N THR A 212 2.16 19.44 15.80
CA THR A 212 2.09 20.86 16.14
C THR A 212 0.89 21.21 17.04
N HIS A 213 -0.20 20.45 16.93
CA HIS A 213 -1.43 20.67 17.71
C HIS A 213 -1.57 19.72 18.90
N GLY A 214 -0.55 18.89 19.16
CA GLY A 214 -0.53 18.02 20.35
C GLY A 214 -1.52 16.86 20.32
N TYR A 215 -1.97 16.44 19.13
CA TYR A 215 -2.79 15.25 18.97
C TYR A 215 -2.01 13.98 19.32
N GLN A 216 -2.68 13.04 19.99
CA GLN A 216 -2.04 11.79 20.40
C GLN A 216 -1.89 10.83 19.23
N MET A 217 -0.67 10.33 19.01
CA MET A 217 -0.38 9.33 17.99
C MET A 217 -0.89 7.93 18.40
N ILE A 218 -0.95 7.64 19.71
CA ILE A 218 -1.41 6.37 20.28
C ILE A 218 -2.46 6.67 21.36
N GLY A 219 -3.45 5.80 21.53
CA GLY A 219 -4.47 5.94 22.55
C GLY A 219 -5.54 6.99 22.30
N TYR A 220 -5.63 7.48 21.06
CA TYR A 220 -6.64 8.43 20.61
C TYR A 220 -8.05 7.84 20.63
N GLN A 221 -9.07 8.68 20.82
CA GLN A 221 -10.47 8.32 20.61
C GLN A 221 -10.85 8.57 19.15
N LEU A 222 -11.85 7.83 18.65
CA LEU A 222 -12.33 8.04 17.29
C LEU A 222 -12.74 9.50 17.03
N PHE A 223 -13.33 10.16 18.01
CA PHE A 223 -13.71 11.57 17.93
C PHE A 223 -12.51 12.50 17.70
N ASP A 224 -11.33 12.17 18.27
CA ASP A 224 -10.11 12.96 18.05
C ASP A 224 -9.66 12.92 16.59
N LEU A 225 -9.84 11.78 15.93
CA LEU A 225 -9.53 11.65 14.49
C LEU A 225 -10.46 12.55 13.65
N PHE A 226 -11.77 12.53 13.92
CA PHE A 226 -12.73 13.41 13.25
C PHE A 226 -12.39 14.89 13.45
N LYS A 227 -12.14 15.25 14.71
CA LYS A 227 -11.79 16.62 15.09
C LYS A 227 -10.53 17.09 14.37
N CYS A 228 -9.47 16.28 14.40
CA CYS A 228 -8.21 16.62 13.77
C CYS A 228 -8.35 16.80 12.26
N LEU A 229 -9.02 15.85 11.57
CA LEU A 229 -9.20 15.94 10.12
C LEU A 229 -10.05 17.18 9.75
N ASN A 230 -11.09 17.47 10.52
CA ASN A 230 -11.91 18.66 10.32
C ASN A 230 -11.13 19.97 10.52
N GLU A 231 -10.30 20.05 11.58
CA GLU A 231 -9.45 21.21 11.84
C GLU A 231 -8.38 21.36 10.74
N PHE A 232 -7.73 20.28 10.34
CA PHE A 232 -6.71 20.28 9.29
C PHE A 232 -7.25 20.72 7.93
N THR A 233 -8.50 20.35 7.61
CA THR A 233 -9.18 20.73 6.36
C THR A 233 -10.01 22.00 6.48
N GLU A 234 -9.88 22.75 7.58
CA GLU A 234 -10.60 24.00 7.85
C GLU A 234 -12.13 23.87 7.72
N GLY A 235 -12.66 22.70 8.06
CA GLY A 235 -14.09 22.40 8.00
C GLY A 235 -14.67 22.14 6.60
N LYS A 236 -13.85 22.15 5.55
CA LYS A 236 -14.29 22.01 4.15
C LYS A 236 -15.11 20.74 3.88
N TYR A 237 -14.83 19.65 4.60
CA TYR A 237 -15.47 18.35 4.39
C TYR A 237 -16.33 17.90 5.56
N PHE A 238 -16.77 18.84 6.41
CA PHE A 238 -17.51 18.53 7.65
C PHE A 238 -18.73 17.64 7.42
N ASP A 239 -19.54 17.95 6.39
CA ASP A 239 -20.78 17.20 6.09
C ASP A 239 -20.49 15.74 5.63
N LEU A 240 -19.26 15.43 5.20
CA LEU A 240 -18.83 14.09 4.83
C LEU A 240 -18.16 13.33 5.98
N LEU A 241 -17.91 14.01 7.10
CA LEU A 241 -17.32 13.43 8.31
C LEU A 241 -18.38 12.89 9.28
N LEU A 242 -19.64 13.27 9.09
CA LEU A 242 -20.78 12.82 9.89
C LEU A 242 -21.46 11.61 9.26
#